data_6fb3e79fc54082507f45ccc37a6818e6
#
_entry.id   6fb3e79fc54082507f45ccc37a6818e6
#
_cell.length_a   1.000
_cell.length_b   1.000
_cell.length_c   1.000
_cell.angle_alpha   90.00
_cell.angle_beta   90.00
_cell.angle_gamma   90.00
#
_symmetry.space_group_name_H-M   'P 1'
#
loop_
_entity.id
_entity.type
_entity.pdbx_description
1 polymer ?
#
loop_
_entity_poly.entity_id
_entity_poly.type
_entity_poly.pdbx_seq_one_letter_code
_entity_poly.pdbx_strand_id
1 'polypeptide(L)'
;MAASVPWFTERYTPHDVRSHQLKKVLVRSQTRFQKAVLADTYSFGRCLILNDEIQSAEKDEFIYHECLVQPAMALHPRPRDILILGGGEGATVREILRHPRVRRVTMVDIDGDRKSVV
;
A
#
# COMPACT_ATOMS: atom_id res chain seq x y z
N MET A 1 11.57 19.96 -27.31
CA MET A 1 11.45 18.50 -27.12
C MET A 1 10.41 18.24 -26.05
N ALA A 2 9.38 17.50 -26.35
CA ALA A 2 8.47 17.03 -25.33
C ALA A 2 9.23 16.09 -24.38
N ALA A 3 9.24 16.38 -23.08
CA ALA A 3 9.81 15.49 -22.09
C ALA A 3 9.10 14.13 -22.22
N SER A 4 9.88 13.05 -22.37
CA SER A 4 9.32 11.71 -22.43
C SER A 4 8.58 11.46 -21.12
N VAL A 5 7.30 11.14 -21.21
CA VAL A 5 6.49 10.82 -20.04
C VAL A 5 7.06 9.54 -19.42
N PRO A 6 7.38 9.55 -18.13
CA PRO A 6 8.02 8.40 -17.51
C PRO A 6 7.05 7.22 -17.42
N TRP A 7 7.56 6.03 -17.69
CA TRP A 7 6.86 4.77 -17.50
C TRP A 7 7.45 4.01 -16.33
N PHE A 8 6.60 3.34 -15.59
CA PHE A 8 6.96 2.36 -14.58
C PHE A 8 6.53 0.97 -15.06
N THR A 9 7.42 0.00 -14.98
CA THR A 9 7.15 -1.37 -15.45
C THR A 9 7.34 -2.35 -14.31
N GLU A 10 6.29 -3.10 -14.03
CA GLU A 10 6.30 -4.25 -13.13
C GLU A 10 6.55 -5.53 -13.93
N ARG A 11 7.40 -6.38 -13.42
CA ARG A 11 7.67 -7.69 -14.01
C ARG A 11 7.18 -8.78 -13.07
N TYR A 12 6.07 -9.41 -13.43
CA TYR A 12 5.49 -10.50 -12.65
C TYR A 12 6.16 -11.85 -12.92
N THR A 13 6.48 -12.10 -14.18
CA THR A 13 7.21 -13.29 -14.62
C THR A 13 8.19 -12.91 -15.72
N PRO A 14 9.09 -13.79 -16.15
CA PRO A 14 9.93 -13.54 -17.32
C PRO A 14 9.14 -13.20 -18.61
N HIS A 15 7.86 -13.57 -18.64
CA HIS A 15 6.98 -13.46 -19.82
C HIS A 15 5.78 -12.53 -19.61
N ASP A 16 5.60 -11.97 -18.41
CA ASP A 16 4.48 -11.07 -18.09
C ASP A 16 5.01 -9.79 -17.44
N VAL A 17 4.75 -8.68 -18.11
CA VAL A 17 5.09 -7.35 -17.65
C VAL A 17 3.89 -6.42 -17.79
N ARG A 18 3.73 -5.49 -16.86
CA ARG A 18 2.75 -4.41 -16.95
C ARG A 18 3.46 -3.07 -16.86
N SER A 19 3.09 -2.15 -17.74
CA SER A 19 3.64 -0.80 -17.74
C SER A 19 2.57 0.23 -17.44
N HIS A 20 2.91 1.17 -16.57
CA HIS A 20 2.03 2.23 -16.12
C HIS A 20 2.66 3.58 -16.42
N GLN A 21 1.91 4.45 -17.07
CA GLN A 21 2.35 5.81 -17.32
C GLN A 21 2.23 6.66 -16.06
N LEU A 22 3.33 7.30 -15.68
CA LEU A 22 3.39 8.16 -14.51
C LEU A 22 3.08 9.59 -14.88
N LYS A 23 2.25 10.27 -14.08
CA LYS A 23 2.07 11.71 -14.14
C LYS A 23 3.22 12.44 -13.46
N LYS A 24 3.58 11.95 -12.26
CA LYS A 24 4.59 12.58 -11.41
C LYS A 24 5.14 11.58 -10.41
N VAL A 25 6.43 11.62 -10.17
CA VAL A 25 7.05 10.96 -9.02
C VAL A 25 7.11 11.97 -7.89
N LEU A 26 6.51 11.63 -6.74
CA LEU A 26 6.41 12.49 -5.58
C LEU A 26 7.58 12.30 -4.63
N VAL A 27 7.91 11.03 -4.34
CA VAL A 27 8.98 10.65 -3.41
C VAL A 27 9.73 9.45 -3.95
N ARG A 28 11.04 9.45 -3.77
CA ARG A 28 11.90 8.26 -3.89
C ARG A 28 12.70 8.13 -2.61
N SER A 29 12.68 6.95 -2.02
CA SER A 29 13.40 6.65 -0.79
C SER A 29 13.99 5.25 -0.86
N GLN A 30 15.13 5.09 -0.22
CA GLN A 30 15.77 3.81 -0.02
C GLN A 30 15.98 3.62 1.48
N THR A 31 15.37 2.58 2.03
CA THR A 31 15.60 2.18 3.40
C THR A 31 16.57 1.00 3.45
N ARG A 32 16.88 0.54 4.66
CA ARG A 32 17.67 -0.68 4.84
C ARG A 32 16.98 -1.92 4.25
N PHE A 33 15.66 -1.92 4.16
CA PHE A 33 14.87 -3.09 3.81
C PHE A 33 14.32 -3.03 2.38
N GLN A 34 14.07 -1.82 1.85
CA GLN A 34 13.35 -1.69 0.59
C GLN A 34 13.57 -0.34 -0.10
N LYS A 35 13.38 -0.35 -1.39
CA LYS A 35 13.25 0.84 -2.22
C LYS A 35 11.77 1.23 -2.26
N ALA A 36 11.45 2.47 -1.96
CA ALA A 36 10.08 2.97 -1.97
C ALA A 36 9.93 4.15 -2.93
N VAL A 37 8.88 4.13 -3.73
CA VAL A 37 8.49 5.22 -4.63
C VAL A 37 7.03 5.54 -4.42
N LEU A 38 6.72 6.81 -4.24
CA LEU A 38 5.36 7.32 -4.28
C LEU A 38 5.19 8.11 -5.57
N ALA A 39 4.23 7.70 -6.40
CA ALA A 39 4.01 8.31 -7.70
C ALA A 39 2.52 8.43 -8.04
N ASP A 40 2.16 9.47 -8.77
CA ASP A 40 0.83 9.61 -9.36
C ASP A 40 0.84 8.99 -10.76
N THR A 41 -0.10 8.08 -11.01
CA THR A 41 -0.29 7.39 -12.28
C THR A 41 -1.55 7.88 -12.99
N TYR A 42 -1.64 7.67 -14.30
CA TYR A 42 -2.87 7.98 -15.05
C TYR A 42 -4.00 6.99 -14.75
N SER A 43 -3.68 5.71 -14.59
CA SER A 43 -4.69 4.65 -14.47
C SER A 43 -5.22 4.48 -13.05
N PHE A 44 -4.33 4.50 -12.03
CA PHE A 44 -4.67 4.09 -10.67
C PHE A 44 -4.58 5.20 -9.62
N GLY A 45 -4.32 6.45 -10.04
CA GLY A 45 -4.09 7.55 -9.10
C GLY A 45 -2.75 7.41 -8.40
N ARG A 46 -2.69 7.77 -7.14
CA ARG A 46 -1.46 7.67 -6.33
C ARG A 46 -1.15 6.23 -6.00
N CYS A 47 0.09 5.82 -6.27
CA CYS A 47 0.57 4.47 -6.04
C CYS A 47 1.78 4.48 -5.11
N LEU A 48 1.80 3.52 -4.18
CA LEU A 48 2.97 3.13 -3.42
C LEU A 48 3.63 1.94 -4.13
N ILE A 49 4.87 2.12 -4.52
CA ILE A 49 5.68 1.13 -5.22
C ILE A 49 6.83 0.72 -4.30
N LEU A 50 6.95 -0.56 -4.01
CA LEU A 50 8.02 -1.11 -3.19
C LEU A 50 8.79 -2.16 -3.99
N ASN A 51 10.11 -2.01 -4.05
CA ASN A 51 10.98 -2.92 -4.78
C ASN A 51 10.50 -3.19 -6.22
N ASP A 52 10.08 -2.12 -6.90
CA ASP A 52 9.59 -2.11 -8.28
C ASP A 52 8.26 -2.87 -8.51
N GLU A 53 7.45 -3.04 -7.44
CA GLU A 53 6.09 -3.59 -7.51
C GLU A 53 5.08 -2.64 -6.87
N ILE A 54 3.91 -2.44 -7.50
CA ILE A 54 2.82 -1.66 -6.90
C ILE A 54 2.23 -2.45 -5.74
N GLN A 55 2.32 -1.88 -4.55
CA GLN A 55 1.75 -2.47 -3.33
C GLN A 55 0.36 -1.94 -3.02
N SER A 56 0.10 -0.70 -3.38
CA SER A 56 -1.16 -0.04 -3.07
C SER A 56 -1.41 1.10 -4.06
N ALA A 57 -2.64 1.24 -4.49
CA ALA A 57 -3.06 2.31 -5.39
C ALA A 57 -4.36 2.95 -4.91
N GLU A 58 -4.45 4.27 -5.01
CA GLU A 58 -5.55 5.08 -4.48
C GLU A 58 -6.94 4.61 -4.96
N LYS A 59 -7.03 4.20 -6.22
CA LYS A 59 -8.32 3.85 -6.82
C LYS A 59 -8.88 2.49 -6.42
N ASP A 60 -8.04 1.54 -6.02
CA ASP A 60 -8.47 0.16 -5.81
C ASP A 60 -7.97 -0.48 -4.51
N GLU A 61 -7.13 0.19 -3.73
CA GLU A 61 -6.58 -0.33 -2.48
C GLU A 61 -7.68 -0.76 -1.48
N PHE A 62 -8.82 -0.06 -1.49
CA PHE A 62 -9.92 -0.34 -0.59
C PHE A 62 -10.48 -1.76 -0.79
N ILE A 63 -10.50 -2.27 -2.01
CA ILE A 63 -10.97 -3.63 -2.33
C ILE A 63 -10.12 -4.65 -1.58
N TYR A 64 -8.79 -4.51 -1.70
CA TYR A 64 -7.85 -5.38 -1.00
C TYR A 64 -7.98 -5.28 0.52
N HIS A 65 -7.98 -4.07 1.06
CA HIS A 65 -7.98 -3.86 2.51
C HIS A 65 -9.31 -4.23 3.16
N GLU A 66 -10.44 -3.97 2.50
CA GLU A 66 -11.74 -4.45 2.96
C GLU A 66 -11.81 -5.98 2.97
N CYS A 67 -11.37 -6.65 1.90
CA CYS A 67 -11.33 -8.11 1.83
C CYS A 67 -10.39 -8.73 2.86
N LEU A 68 -9.30 -8.05 3.19
CA LEU A 68 -8.36 -8.51 4.21
C LEU A 68 -8.94 -8.42 5.63
N VAL A 69 -9.63 -7.34 5.93
CA VAL A 69 -10.04 -6.99 7.29
C VAL A 69 -11.46 -7.47 7.62
N GLN A 70 -12.43 -7.19 6.76
CA GLN A 70 -13.83 -7.32 7.10
C GLN A 70 -14.28 -8.75 7.43
N PRO A 71 -13.86 -9.81 6.73
CA PRO A 71 -14.27 -11.17 7.08
C PRO A 71 -13.82 -11.57 8.49
N ALA A 72 -12.56 -11.29 8.85
CA ALA A 72 -12.02 -11.61 10.16
C ALA A 72 -12.73 -10.84 11.28
N MET A 73 -12.99 -9.55 11.06
CA MET A 73 -13.66 -8.69 12.03
C MET A 73 -15.13 -9.07 12.23
N ALA A 74 -15.81 -9.53 11.17
CA ALA A 74 -17.20 -9.96 11.25
C ALA A 74 -17.37 -11.32 11.95
N LEU A 75 -16.43 -12.23 11.72
CA LEU A 75 -16.49 -13.60 12.27
C LEU A 75 -16.02 -13.67 13.72
N HIS A 76 -15.13 -12.80 14.15
CA HIS A 76 -14.62 -12.83 15.52
C HIS A 76 -15.66 -12.30 16.52
N PRO A 77 -16.01 -13.05 17.58
CA PRO A 77 -17.07 -12.66 18.49
C PRO A 77 -16.77 -11.40 19.31
N ARG A 78 -15.48 -11.11 19.53
CA ARG A 78 -15.03 -9.94 20.31
C ARG A 78 -13.76 -9.32 19.72
N PRO A 79 -13.83 -8.60 18.59
CA PRO A 79 -12.66 -8.02 17.94
C PRO A 79 -12.24 -6.72 18.67
N ARG A 80 -11.56 -6.86 19.81
CA ARG A 80 -11.17 -5.72 20.67
C ARG A 80 -9.70 -5.33 20.52
N ASP A 81 -8.83 -6.32 20.53
CA ASP A 81 -7.39 -6.14 20.48
C ASP A 81 -6.88 -6.77 19.19
N ILE A 82 -6.35 -5.94 18.30
CA ILE A 82 -5.97 -6.33 16.95
C ILE A 82 -4.47 -6.15 16.78
N LEU A 83 -3.82 -7.16 16.23
CA LEU A 83 -2.42 -7.11 15.83
C LEU A 83 -2.33 -7.09 14.30
N ILE A 84 -1.58 -6.13 13.77
CA ILE A 84 -1.24 -6.05 12.34
C ILE A 84 0.24 -6.33 12.20
N LEU A 85 0.59 -7.30 11.39
CA LEU A 85 1.96 -7.59 11.00
C LEU A 85 2.22 -6.99 9.61
N GLY A 86 3.05 -5.96 9.55
CA GLY A 86 3.22 -5.12 8.37
C GLY A 86 2.20 -3.98 8.32
N GLY A 87 1.83 -3.54 7.12
CA GLY A 87 0.76 -2.56 6.91
C GLY A 87 1.11 -1.12 7.25
N GLY A 88 2.39 -0.75 7.18
CA GLY A 88 2.87 0.60 7.53
C GLY A 88 2.26 1.76 6.74
N GLU A 89 1.49 1.50 5.70
CA GLU A 89 0.73 2.51 4.94
C GLU A 89 -0.55 2.99 5.62
N GLY A 90 -1.03 2.27 6.66
CA GLY A 90 -2.17 2.69 7.46
C GLY A 90 -3.56 2.27 6.94
N ALA A 91 -3.69 1.75 5.73
CA ALA A 91 -4.99 1.39 5.16
C ALA A 91 -5.67 0.24 5.92
N THR A 92 -4.91 -0.75 6.36
CA THR A 92 -5.42 -1.83 7.23
C THR A 92 -5.94 -1.29 8.55
N VAL A 93 -5.22 -0.36 9.18
CA VAL A 93 -5.66 0.31 10.41
C VAL A 93 -6.96 1.06 10.18
N ARG A 94 -7.07 1.79 9.07
CA ARG A 94 -8.29 2.52 8.69
C ARG A 94 -9.50 1.59 8.66
N GLU A 95 -9.40 0.43 8.03
CA GLU A 95 -10.50 -0.53 7.94
C GLU A 95 -10.86 -1.14 9.30
N ILE A 96 -9.87 -1.44 10.13
CA ILE A 96 -10.09 -1.97 11.48
C ILE A 96 -10.83 -0.94 12.36
N LEU A 97 -10.43 0.34 12.30
CA LEU A 97 -11.02 1.40 13.12
C LEU A 97 -12.48 1.75 12.75
N ARG A 98 -12.99 1.23 11.65
CA ARG A 98 -14.44 1.33 11.34
C ARG A 98 -15.30 0.49 12.30
N HIS A 99 -14.71 -0.43 13.05
CA HIS A 99 -15.42 -1.28 13.99
C HIS A 99 -15.44 -0.68 15.39
N PRO A 100 -16.63 -0.33 15.95
CA PRO A 100 -16.74 0.38 17.23
C PRO A 100 -16.33 -0.48 18.43
N ARG A 101 -16.20 -1.78 18.27
CA ARG A 101 -15.78 -2.69 19.33
C ARG A 101 -14.26 -2.75 19.53
N VAL A 102 -13.50 -2.22 18.59
CA VAL A 102 -12.03 -2.19 18.67
C VAL A 102 -11.60 -1.25 19.80
N ARG A 103 -10.70 -1.73 20.64
CA ARG A 103 -10.13 -0.96 21.76
C ARG A 103 -8.67 -0.62 21.54
N ARG A 104 -7.93 -1.53 20.91
CA ARG A 104 -6.51 -1.37 20.67
C ARG A 104 -6.12 -1.98 19.32
N VAL A 105 -5.30 -1.25 18.60
CA VAL A 105 -4.63 -1.75 17.41
C VAL A 105 -3.14 -1.62 17.62
N THR A 106 -2.42 -2.73 17.51
CA THR A 106 -0.96 -2.76 17.53
C THR A 106 -0.48 -3.09 16.14
N MET A 107 0.35 -2.23 15.57
CA MET A 107 0.94 -2.46 14.26
C MET A 107 2.45 -2.63 14.41
N VAL A 108 2.99 -3.69 13.83
CA VAL A 108 4.41 -3.99 13.80
C VAL A 108 4.87 -4.07 12.36
N ASP A 109 5.76 -3.19 11.96
CA ASP A 109 6.38 -3.19 10.63
C ASP A 109 7.90 -3.28 10.77
N ILE A 110 8.55 -4.02 9.88
CA ILE A 110 10.00 -4.17 9.89
C ILE A 110 10.71 -2.88 9.49
N ASP A 111 10.04 -2.04 8.73
CA ASP A 111 10.59 -0.81 8.18
C ASP A 111 9.98 0.42 8.86
N GLY A 112 10.66 0.90 9.90
CA GLY A 112 10.24 2.09 10.66
C GLY A 112 10.23 3.39 9.83
N ASP A 113 11.00 3.45 8.75
CA ASP A 113 11.11 4.63 7.89
C ASP A 113 9.96 4.77 6.89
N ARG A 114 9.15 3.75 6.75
CA ARG A 114 7.97 3.74 5.86
C ARG A 114 7.00 4.88 6.13
N LYS A 115 6.86 5.30 7.37
CA LYS A 115 5.98 6.39 7.78
C LYS A 115 6.32 7.73 7.13
N SER A 116 7.57 7.94 6.76
CA SER A 116 8.01 9.17 6.11
C SER A 116 7.64 9.25 4.62
N VAL A 117 7.24 8.13 4.02
CA VAL A 117 6.90 8.02 2.59
C VAL A 117 5.39 8.09 2.35
N VAL A 118 4.61 7.71 3.32
CA VAL A 118 3.16 7.60 3.27
C VAL A 118 2.50 8.70 4.06
#